data_8eca1bac0c592a9d6492bebd5c77898e
#
_entry.id   8eca1bac0c592a9d6492bebd5c77898e
#
_cell.length_a   1.000
_cell.length_b   1.000
_cell.length_c   1.000
_cell.angle_alpha   90.00
_cell.angle_beta   90.00
_cell.angle_gamma   90.00
#
_symmetry.space_group_name_H-M   'P 1'
#
loop_
_entity.id
_entity.type
_entity.pdbx_description
1 polymer ?
#
loop_
_entity_poly.entity_id
_entity_poly.type
_entity_poly.pdbx_seq_one_letter_code
_entity_poly.pdbx_strand_id
1 'polypeptide(L)'
;MRTKYIDLIDQTFDFPQNEFNLREDRLFFHGIDLMRLIQDYGTPLKFNYLPQISNNIQRAKGWFREAINNQGYAGKYYYSYCTKSSHFSFILDEVLKNDVHIETSSAFDIDIVNHLVDRGKLKEGTFVI
;
A
#
# COMPACT_ATOMS: atom_id res chain seq x y z
N MET A 1 -9.39 -37.21 11.78
CA MET A 1 -9.90 -35.84 11.46
C MET A 1 -8.70 -34.90 11.48
N ARG A 2 -8.27 -34.30 10.35
CA ARG A 2 -7.21 -33.27 10.40
C ARG A 2 -7.89 -31.98 10.88
N THR A 3 -7.61 -31.58 12.11
CA THR A 3 -8.02 -30.29 12.66
C THR A 3 -7.28 -29.21 11.85
N LYS A 4 -7.99 -28.35 11.17
CA LYS A 4 -7.39 -27.21 10.49
C LYS A 4 -6.94 -26.23 11.56
N TYR A 5 -5.82 -25.54 11.33
CA TYR A 5 -5.31 -24.52 12.25
C TYR A 5 -6.38 -23.49 12.63
N ILE A 6 -7.23 -23.12 11.67
CA ILE A 6 -8.34 -22.19 11.87
C ILE A 6 -9.38 -22.70 12.89
N ASP A 7 -9.52 -24.01 13.04
CA ASP A 7 -10.47 -24.62 14.00
C ASP A 7 -9.93 -24.59 15.45
N LEU A 8 -8.66 -24.21 15.63
CA LEU A 8 -7.97 -24.21 16.92
C LEU A 8 -7.82 -22.82 17.54
N ILE A 9 -8.14 -21.76 16.79
CA ILE A 9 -8.04 -20.37 17.22
C ILE A 9 -9.40 -19.69 17.12
N ASP A 10 -9.82 -19.08 18.24
CA ASP A 10 -10.91 -18.09 18.18
C ASP A 10 -10.46 -16.90 17.34
N GLN A 11 -11.08 -16.72 16.21
CA GLN A 11 -10.76 -15.61 15.33
C GLN A 11 -11.17 -14.29 16.00
N THR A 12 -10.18 -13.49 16.36
CA THR A 12 -10.39 -12.14 16.89
C THR A 12 -10.44 -11.08 15.79
N PHE A 13 -10.19 -11.47 14.54
CA PHE A 13 -10.25 -10.61 13.35
C PHE A 13 -10.56 -11.46 12.10
N ASP A 14 -11.20 -10.85 11.14
CA ASP A 14 -11.43 -11.49 9.84
C ASP A 14 -10.12 -11.58 9.06
N PHE A 15 -9.70 -12.79 8.74
CA PHE A 15 -8.57 -12.99 7.83
C PHE A 15 -9.01 -12.56 6.42
N PRO A 16 -8.25 -11.71 5.71
CA PRO A 16 -8.64 -11.23 4.39
C PRO A 16 -8.62 -12.37 3.37
N GLN A 17 -9.73 -13.12 3.32
CA GLN A 17 -9.84 -14.35 2.52
C GLN A 17 -9.70 -14.11 1.02
N ASN A 18 -10.08 -12.92 0.54
CA ASN A 18 -10.01 -12.59 -0.88
C ASN A 18 -8.59 -12.43 -1.41
N GLU A 19 -7.61 -12.23 -0.54
CA GLU A 19 -6.20 -12.05 -0.91
C GLU A 19 -5.38 -13.34 -0.77
N PHE A 20 -5.90 -14.31 0.00
CA PHE A 20 -5.22 -15.56 0.29
C PHE A 20 -5.97 -16.75 -0.30
N ASN A 21 -5.22 -17.70 -0.84
CA ASN A 21 -5.75 -18.95 -1.39
C ASN A 21 -4.95 -20.13 -0.86
N LEU A 22 -5.65 -21.23 -0.58
CA LEU A 22 -5.03 -22.54 -0.31
C LEU A 22 -5.08 -23.40 -1.57
N ARG A 23 -3.92 -23.88 -2.02
CA ARG A 23 -3.79 -24.84 -3.10
C ARG A 23 -2.83 -25.95 -2.64
N GLU A 24 -3.28 -27.20 -2.68
CA GLU A 24 -2.45 -28.35 -2.30
C GLU A 24 -1.75 -28.19 -0.94
N ASP A 25 -2.50 -27.76 0.08
CA ASP A 25 -2.02 -27.48 1.44
C ASP A 25 -0.95 -26.36 1.54
N ARG A 26 -0.78 -25.54 0.49
CA ARG A 26 0.14 -24.41 0.46
C ARG A 26 -0.64 -23.09 0.46
N LEU A 27 -0.14 -22.11 1.20
CA LEU A 27 -0.75 -20.79 1.29
C LEU A 27 -0.19 -19.85 0.21
N PHE A 28 -1.10 -19.26 -0.56
CA PHE A 28 -0.78 -18.27 -1.59
C PHE A 28 -1.37 -16.92 -1.22
N PHE A 29 -0.64 -15.86 -1.53
CA PHE A 29 -1.08 -14.47 -1.43
C PHE A 29 -0.95 -13.82 -2.82
N HIS A 30 -2.07 -13.41 -3.41
CA HIS A 30 -2.11 -12.89 -4.80
C HIS A 30 -1.39 -13.80 -5.82
N GLY A 31 -1.49 -15.11 -5.65
CA GLY A 31 -0.83 -16.09 -6.52
C GLY A 31 0.65 -16.34 -6.19
N ILE A 32 1.21 -15.68 -5.19
CA ILE A 32 2.58 -15.87 -4.71
C ILE A 32 2.57 -16.97 -3.65
N ASP A 33 3.37 -18.00 -3.84
CA ASP A 33 3.54 -19.10 -2.88
C ASP A 33 4.34 -18.62 -1.67
N LEU A 34 3.68 -18.47 -0.52
CA LEU A 34 4.32 -17.96 0.69
C LEU A 34 5.32 -18.95 1.28
N MET A 35 5.09 -20.26 1.12
CA MET A 35 6.04 -21.25 1.63
C MET A 35 7.35 -21.21 0.87
N ARG A 36 7.29 -20.96 -0.45
CA ARG A 36 8.48 -20.75 -1.27
C ARG A 36 9.25 -19.50 -0.83
N LEU A 37 8.56 -18.39 -0.60
CA LEU A 37 9.20 -17.18 -0.08
C LEU A 37 9.91 -17.44 1.27
N ILE A 38 9.27 -18.18 2.16
CA ILE A 38 9.88 -18.55 3.47
C ILE A 38 11.12 -19.42 3.26
N GLN A 39 11.08 -20.35 2.29
CA GLN A 39 12.24 -21.19 1.98
C GLN A 39 13.40 -20.37 1.38
N ASP A 40 13.09 -19.40 0.52
CA ASP A 40 14.10 -18.60 -0.17
C ASP A 40 14.72 -17.53 0.74
N TYR A 41 13.94 -16.93 1.65
CA TYR A 41 14.33 -15.76 2.47
C TYR A 41 14.39 -16.01 3.97
N GLY A 42 13.81 -17.10 4.46
CA GLY A 42 13.71 -17.41 5.89
C GLY A 42 12.60 -16.66 6.62
N THR A 43 12.58 -16.81 7.93
CA THR A 43 11.66 -16.11 8.86
C THR A 43 12.47 -15.42 9.96
N PRO A 44 11.99 -14.27 10.51
CA PRO A 44 10.74 -13.57 10.19
C PRO A 44 10.78 -12.91 8.80
N LEU A 45 9.69 -13.00 8.04
CA LEU A 45 9.57 -12.44 6.69
C LEU A 45 8.52 -11.33 6.68
N LYS A 46 8.90 -10.15 6.17
CA LYS A 46 7.98 -9.04 5.86
C LYS A 46 8.08 -8.73 4.37
N PHE A 47 6.95 -8.72 3.68
CA PHE A 47 6.87 -8.32 2.29
C PHE A 47 5.72 -7.34 2.05
N ASN A 48 5.79 -6.59 0.95
CA ASN A 48 4.77 -5.63 0.56
C ASN A 48 4.26 -5.98 -0.84
N TYR A 49 2.96 -6.10 -0.99
CA TYR A 49 2.33 -6.26 -2.31
C TYR A 49 2.06 -4.88 -2.90
N LEU A 50 2.99 -4.39 -3.70
CA LEU A 50 2.98 -3.01 -4.21
C LEU A 50 1.73 -2.64 -5.00
N PRO A 51 1.15 -3.50 -5.88
CA PRO A 51 -0.04 -3.13 -6.63
C PRO A 51 -1.23 -2.71 -5.76
N GLN A 52 -1.32 -3.23 -4.52
CA GLN A 52 -2.39 -2.85 -3.60
C GLN A 52 -2.33 -1.39 -3.17
N ILE A 53 -1.14 -0.80 -3.14
CA ILE A 53 -0.93 0.62 -2.83
C ILE A 53 -1.63 1.47 -3.89
N SER A 54 -1.33 1.25 -5.16
CA SER A 54 -1.97 1.96 -6.27
C SER A 54 -3.48 1.75 -6.28
N ASN A 55 -3.95 0.51 -6.10
CA ASN A 55 -5.38 0.20 -6.04
C ASN A 55 -6.09 0.98 -4.93
N ASN A 56 -5.50 1.04 -3.74
CA ASN A 56 -6.08 1.76 -2.60
C ASN A 56 -6.10 3.28 -2.83
N ILE A 57 -5.04 3.85 -3.40
CA ILE A 57 -4.98 5.28 -3.74
C ILE A 57 -6.07 5.62 -4.75
N GLN A 58 -6.19 4.85 -5.84
CA GLN A 58 -7.18 5.10 -6.88
C GLN A 58 -8.61 4.93 -6.34
N ARG A 59 -8.84 3.95 -5.48
CA ARG A 59 -10.13 3.74 -4.82
C ARG A 59 -10.50 4.93 -3.93
N ALA A 60 -9.58 5.41 -3.10
CA ALA A 60 -9.81 6.58 -2.26
C ALA A 60 -10.12 7.84 -3.10
N LYS A 61 -9.30 8.09 -4.13
CA LYS A 61 -9.55 9.20 -5.08
C LYS A 61 -10.91 9.06 -5.78
N GLY A 62 -11.33 7.83 -6.09
CA GLY A 62 -12.64 7.55 -6.68
C GLY A 62 -13.79 7.93 -5.76
N TRP A 63 -13.74 7.51 -4.49
CA TRP A 63 -14.78 7.83 -3.51
C TRP A 63 -14.95 9.33 -3.28
N PHE A 64 -13.84 10.07 -3.12
CA PHE A 64 -13.90 11.52 -2.96
C PHE A 64 -14.44 12.22 -4.20
N ARG A 65 -14.05 11.78 -5.41
CA ARG A 65 -14.59 12.32 -6.67
C ARG A 65 -16.09 12.09 -6.78
N GLU A 66 -16.57 10.90 -6.45
CA GLU A 66 -18.00 10.59 -6.45
C GLU A 66 -18.76 11.46 -5.44
N ALA A 67 -18.25 11.58 -4.21
CA ALA A 67 -18.86 12.43 -3.19
C ALA A 67 -18.92 13.91 -3.60
N ILE A 68 -17.84 14.43 -4.17
CA ILE A 68 -17.75 15.81 -4.70
C ILE A 68 -18.83 16.04 -5.78
N ASN A 69 -18.93 15.13 -6.73
CA ASN A 69 -19.91 15.24 -7.80
C ASN A 69 -21.35 15.17 -7.26
N ASN A 70 -21.63 14.24 -6.35
CA ASN A 70 -22.96 14.05 -5.77
C ASN A 70 -23.41 15.25 -4.92
N GLN A 71 -22.47 15.96 -4.31
CA GLN A 71 -22.76 17.12 -3.45
C GLN A 71 -22.63 18.47 -4.21
N GLY A 72 -22.26 18.45 -5.49
CA GLY A 72 -22.01 19.67 -6.25
C GLY A 72 -20.89 20.55 -5.65
N TYR A 73 -19.93 19.94 -4.98
CA TYR A 73 -18.85 20.67 -4.34
C TYR A 73 -17.85 21.19 -5.36
N ALA A 74 -17.62 22.50 -5.37
CA ALA A 74 -16.76 23.17 -6.36
C ALA A 74 -15.25 23.09 -6.07
N GLY A 75 -14.86 22.56 -4.90
CA GLY A 75 -13.47 22.42 -4.51
C GLY A 75 -12.76 21.23 -5.15
N LYS A 76 -11.45 21.17 -4.98
CA LYS A 76 -10.59 20.08 -5.47
C LYS A 76 -10.19 19.17 -4.33
N TYR A 77 -10.04 17.90 -4.62
CA TYR A 77 -9.45 16.91 -3.73
C TYR A 77 -8.02 16.60 -4.13
N TYR A 78 -7.12 16.69 -3.17
CA TYR A 78 -5.71 16.32 -3.33
C TYR A 78 -5.39 15.16 -2.40
N TYR A 79 -4.85 14.09 -2.96
CA TYR A 79 -4.38 12.95 -2.16
C TYR A 79 -2.91 13.20 -1.81
N SER A 80 -2.59 13.31 -0.52
CA SER A 80 -1.23 13.41 -0.04
C SER A 80 -0.82 12.10 0.65
N TYR A 81 0.35 11.58 0.26
CA TYR A 81 0.93 10.41 0.89
C TYR A 81 1.84 10.84 2.03
N CYS A 82 1.57 10.32 3.23
CA CYS A 82 2.36 10.60 4.42
C CYS A 82 3.61 9.70 4.46
N THR A 83 4.79 10.27 4.32
CA THR A 83 6.08 9.55 4.32
C THR A 83 6.36 8.83 5.62
N LYS A 84 5.84 9.35 6.73
CA LYS A 84 5.91 8.72 8.05
C LYS A 84 5.33 7.28 8.08
N SER A 85 4.34 6.99 7.23
CA SER A 85 3.70 5.66 7.17
C SER A 85 4.67 4.61 6.64
N SER A 86 5.39 4.92 5.57
CA SER A 86 6.47 4.12 5.00
C SER A 86 7.23 4.94 3.96
N HIS A 87 8.55 4.96 4.06
CA HIS A 87 9.42 5.76 3.18
C HIS A 87 10.44 4.91 2.41
N PHE A 88 10.25 3.60 2.33
CA PHE A 88 11.09 2.77 1.49
C PHE A 88 10.98 3.20 0.02
N SER A 89 12.11 3.24 -0.70
CA SER A 89 12.16 3.74 -2.08
C SER A 89 11.17 3.03 -3.00
N PHE A 90 11.03 1.71 -2.89
CA PHE A 90 10.10 0.93 -3.71
C PHE A 90 8.62 1.23 -3.39
N ILE A 91 8.30 1.62 -2.15
CA ILE A 91 6.96 2.09 -1.77
C ILE A 91 6.69 3.45 -2.42
N LEU A 92 7.63 4.40 -2.29
CA LEU A 92 7.49 5.72 -2.88
C LEU A 92 7.41 5.66 -4.41
N ASP A 93 8.18 4.78 -5.04
CA ASP A 93 8.11 4.55 -6.48
C ASP A 93 6.71 4.09 -6.92
N GLU A 94 6.06 3.23 -6.15
CA GLU A 94 4.69 2.81 -6.44
C GLU A 94 3.66 3.92 -6.18
N VAL A 95 3.79 4.63 -5.06
CA VAL A 95 2.92 5.75 -4.67
C VAL A 95 2.93 6.84 -5.74
N LEU A 96 4.11 7.25 -6.20
CA LEU A 96 4.28 8.36 -7.15
C LEU A 96 3.75 8.08 -8.57
N LYS A 97 3.44 6.83 -8.91
CA LYS A 97 2.71 6.50 -10.15
C LYS A 97 1.29 7.06 -10.19
N ASN A 98 0.73 7.42 -9.04
CA ASN A 98 -0.69 7.68 -8.87
C ASN A 98 -1.09 9.15 -8.84
N ASP A 99 -0.21 10.05 -9.25
CA ASP A 99 -0.47 11.48 -9.24
C ASP A 99 -0.94 11.95 -7.85
N VAL A 100 -0.05 11.85 -6.90
CA VAL A 100 -0.24 12.20 -5.49
C VAL A 100 0.69 13.32 -5.08
N HIS A 101 0.37 13.96 -3.96
CA HIS A 101 1.22 14.91 -3.25
C HIS A 101 1.93 14.21 -2.10
N ILE A 102 2.88 14.88 -1.46
CA ILE A 102 3.66 14.34 -0.36
C ILE A 102 3.35 15.13 0.92
N GLU A 103 3.07 14.41 1.99
CA GLU A 103 3.00 14.95 3.35
C GLU A 103 4.25 14.51 4.12
N THR A 104 4.89 15.46 4.76
CA THR A 104 6.11 15.29 5.56
C THR A 104 5.80 15.55 7.04
N SER A 105 6.53 14.88 7.93
CA SER A 105 6.32 15.03 9.39
C SER A 105 7.60 15.39 10.13
N SER A 106 8.73 15.41 9.44
CA SER A 106 10.04 15.66 10.06
C SER A 106 11.05 16.21 9.06
N ALA A 107 12.17 16.72 9.57
CA ALA A 107 13.30 17.15 8.75
C ALA A 107 13.86 16.00 7.87
N PHE A 108 13.85 14.77 8.37
CA PHE A 108 14.29 13.60 7.60
C PHE A 108 13.40 13.33 6.38
N ASP A 109 12.10 13.61 6.49
CA ASP A 109 11.19 13.47 5.36
C ASP A 109 11.52 14.49 4.25
N ILE A 110 12.00 15.68 4.62
CA ILE A 110 12.46 16.69 3.65
C ILE A 110 13.68 16.19 2.89
N ASP A 111 14.60 15.49 3.53
CA ASP A 111 15.75 14.87 2.85
C ASP A 111 15.32 13.80 1.85
N ILE A 112 14.27 13.03 2.20
CA ILE A 112 13.66 12.07 1.28
C ILE A 112 13.06 12.79 0.07
N VAL A 113 12.35 13.89 0.28
CA VAL A 113 11.77 14.70 -0.80
C VAL A 113 12.87 15.26 -1.70
N ASN A 114 13.94 15.81 -1.14
CA ASN A 114 15.09 16.29 -1.90
C ASN A 114 15.68 15.19 -2.78
N HIS A 115 15.84 13.98 -2.23
CA HIS A 115 16.30 12.82 -2.98
C HIS A 115 15.36 12.44 -4.14
N LEU A 116 14.05 12.58 -3.97
CA LEU A 116 13.08 12.33 -5.03
C LEU A 116 13.16 13.40 -6.13
N VAL A 117 13.38 14.66 -5.75
CA VAL A 117 13.60 15.79 -6.69
C VAL A 117 14.87 15.55 -7.51
N ASP A 118 15.99 15.27 -6.85
CA ASP A 118 17.29 15.05 -7.49
C ASP A 118 17.26 13.90 -8.51
N ARG A 119 16.41 12.91 -8.27
CA ARG A 119 16.21 11.77 -9.17
C ARG A 119 15.13 11.99 -10.23
N GLY A 120 14.54 13.17 -10.29
CA GLY A 120 13.46 13.49 -11.22
C GLY A 120 12.19 12.66 -11.05
N LYS A 121 11.93 12.18 -9.82
CA LYS A 121 10.77 11.32 -9.52
C LYS A 121 9.52 12.10 -9.15
N LEU A 122 9.66 13.36 -8.73
CA LEU A 122 8.52 14.23 -8.46
C LEU A 122 8.10 14.96 -9.74
N LYS A 123 6.80 14.94 -10.01
CA LYS A 123 6.21 15.70 -11.10
C LYS A 123 6.17 17.18 -10.75
N GLU A 124 6.27 18.02 -11.75
CA GLU A 124 6.01 19.46 -11.62
C GLU A 124 4.60 19.66 -11.04
N GLY A 125 4.46 20.57 -10.06
CA GLY A 125 3.21 20.83 -9.35
C GLY A 125 2.89 19.85 -8.23
N THR A 126 3.79 18.92 -7.88
CA THR A 126 3.64 18.12 -6.67
C THR A 126 3.78 19.01 -5.43
N PHE A 127 2.77 19.07 -4.58
CA PHE A 127 2.84 19.77 -3.31
C PHE A 127 3.59 18.92 -2.28
N VAL A 128 4.37 19.59 -1.45
CA VAL A 128 4.98 19.03 -0.24
C VAL A 128 4.41 19.81 0.93
N ILE A 129 3.80 19.11 1.88
CA ILE A 129 3.08 19.67 3.03
C ILE A 129 3.79 19.23 4.31
#